data_076d74f1b11e2ad54b223b9293c80302
#
_entry.id   076d74f1b11e2ad54b223b9293c80302
#
_cell.length_a   1.000
_cell.length_b   1.000
_cell.length_c   1.000
_cell.angle_alpha   90.00
_cell.angle_beta   90.00
_cell.angle_gamma   90.00
#
_symmetry.space_group_name_H-M   'P 1'
#
loop_
_entity.id
_entity.type
_entity.pdbx_description
1 polymer ?
#
loop_
_entity_poly.entity_id
_entity_poly.type
_entity_poly.pdbx_seq_one_letter_code
_entity_poly.pdbx_strand_id
1 'polypeptide(L)'
;MASWFRSKKFVEAKYKEAKENLLTKYGELGFRDAIIVADSVVPHNEQDVNIYISIEEGQKYYIRNIEWVGNTLYPTDVLNKLLQMKKGDVYNQTLMNERLMTDEDAVGNLYYNNGYVFSRIDPVETNIVGDSIDLEMRIFEGPQARISHVRISGNDRVYENVIRRELRNKPGDLFSREAL
;
A
#
# COMPACT_ATOMS: atom_id res chain seq x y z
N MET A 1 -18.94 -32.18 21.95
CA MET A 1 -18.05 -31.17 21.30
C MET A 1 -18.91 -30.20 20.49
N ALA A 2 -19.08 -28.98 20.97
CA ALA A 2 -19.92 -28.01 20.32
C ALA A 2 -19.18 -27.45 19.07
N SER A 3 -19.76 -27.64 17.89
CA SER A 3 -19.28 -27.09 16.64
C SER A 3 -19.44 -25.58 16.67
N TRP A 4 -18.33 -24.85 16.74
CA TRP A 4 -18.27 -23.39 16.73
C TRP A 4 -18.28 -22.79 15.30
N PHE A 5 -18.79 -23.53 14.33
CA PHE A 5 -18.99 -22.97 12.99
C PHE A 5 -20.31 -22.19 12.96
N ARG A 6 -20.25 -20.88 13.25
CA ARG A 6 -21.33 -19.97 12.84
C ARG A 6 -21.31 -19.94 11.32
N SER A 7 -22.32 -20.52 10.67
CA SER A 7 -22.56 -20.30 9.25
C SER A 7 -22.74 -18.80 9.03
N LYS A 8 -21.83 -18.18 8.28
CA LYS A 8 -21.94 -16.76 7.95
C LYS A 8 -23.03 -16.64 6.87
N LYS A 9 -24.04 -15.78 7.11
CA LYS A 9 -25.05 -15.48 6.11
C LYS A 9 -24.38 -15.01 4.81
N PHE A 10 -24.79 -15.56 3.67
CA PHE A 10 -24.36 -15.08 2.37
C PHE A 10 -24.81 -13.61 2.17
N VAL A 11 -23.88 -12.73 1.86
CA VAL A 11 -24.11 -11.32 1.54
C VAL A 11 -23.31 -11.02 0.28
N GLU A 12 -24.02 -10.64 -0.78
CA GLU A 12 -23.45 -10.42 -2.11
C GLU A 12 -22.27 -9.41 -2.11
N ALA A 13 -22.40 -8.29 -1.36
CA ALA A 13 -21.34 -7.30 -1.22
C ALA A 13 -20.06 -7.90 -0.60
N LYS A 14 -20.21 -8.74 0.44
CA LYS A 14 -19.07 -9.44 1.06
C LYS A 14 -18.47 -10.51 0.15
N TYR A 15 -19.29 -11.13 -0.69
CA TYR A 15 -18.81 -12.08 -1.66
C TYR A 15 -17.96 -11.41 -2.72
N LYS A 16 -18.37 -10.23 -3.21
CA LYS A 16 -17.58 -9.43 -4.14
C LYS A 16 -16.23 -9.04 -3.54
N GLU A 17 -16.26 -8.49 -2.32
CA GLU A 17 -15.04 -8.15 -1.55
C GLU A 17 -14.12 -9.38 -1.36
N ALA A 18 -14.70 -10.53 -1.05
CA ALA A 18 -13.93 -11.77 -0.87
C ALA A 18 -13.24 -12.23 -2.16
N LYS A 19 -13.86 -12.02 -3.34
CA LYS A 19 -13.22 -12.30 -4.64
C LYS A 19 -12.04 -11.36 -4.91
N GLU A 20 -12.19 -10.08 -4.61
CA GLU A 20 -11.11 -9.10 -4.74
C GLU A 20 -9.94 -9.45 -3.80
N ASN A 21 -10.24 -9.75 -2.53
CA ASN A 21 -9.24 -10.20 -1.56
C ASN A 21 -8.54 -11.50 -1.98
N LEU A 22 -9.25 -12.41 -2.63
CA LEU A 22 -8.67 -13.65 -3.15
C LEU A 22 -7.63 -13.36 -4.22
N LEU A 23 -7.94 -12.51 -5.20
CA LEU A 23 -6.99 -12.10 -6.23
C LEU A 23 -5.80 -11.33 -5.64
N THR A 24 -6.03 -10.47 -4.65
CA THR A 24 -4.95 -9.81 -3.90
C THR A 24 -4.00 -10.82 -3.26
N LYS A 25 -4.54 -11.90 -2.66
CA LYS A 25 -3.72 -12.97 -2.09
C LYS A 25 -2.91 -13.74 -3.15
N TYR A 26 -3.46 -13.97 -4.32
CA TYR A 26 -2.68 -14.52 -5.44
C TYR A 26 -1.56 -13.57 -5.86
N GLY A 27 -1.83 -12.26 -5.95
CA GLY A 27 -0.82 -11.24 -6.23
C GLY A 27 0.30 -11.21 -5.19
N GLU A 28 -0.02 -11.34 -3.88
CA GLU A 28 0.97 -11.44 -2.79
C GLU A 28 1.87 -12.68 -2.94
N LEU A 29 1.37 -13.75 -3.51
CA LEU A 29 2.11 -14.98 -3.79
C LEU A 29 2.92 -14.92 -5.11
N GLY A 30 2.81 -13.83 -5.85
CA GLY A 30 3.51 -13.59 -7.11
C GLY A 30 2.72 -13.93 -8.37
N PHE A 31 1.47 -14.35 -8.24
CA PHE A 31 0.58 -14.63 -9.37
C PHE A 31 -0.15 -13.36 -9.80
N ARG A 32 0.60 -12.44 -10.37
CA ARG A 32 0.13 -11.12 -10.80
C ARG A 32 -1.04 -11.18 -11.78
N ASP A 33 -1.03 -12.17 -12.66
CA ASP A 33 -1.99 -12.31 -13.75
C ASP A 33 -3.17 -13.23 -13.39
N ALA A 34 -3.31 -13.59 -12.09
CA ALA A 34 -4.39 -14.43 -11.63
C ALA A 34 -5.75 -13.77 -11.88
N ILE A 35 -6.67 -14.52 -12.48
CA ILE A 35 -8.02 -14.09 -12.79
C ILE A 35 -9.07 -15.12 -12.36
N ILE A 36 -10.24 -14.64 -11.98
CA ILE A 36 -11.42 -15.49 -11.78
C ILE A 36 -12.10 -15.62 -13.14
N VAL A 37 -12.02 -16.80 -13.74
CA VAL A 37 -12.60 -17.09 -15.07
C VAL A 37 -14.08 -17.41 -15.00
N ALA A 38 -14.54 -17.97 -13.88
CA ALA A 38 -15.95 -18.25 -13.64
C ALA A 38 -16.24 -18.29 -12.15
N ASP A 39 -17.42 -17.85 -11.77
CA ASP A 39 -17.94 -18.04 -10.41
C ASP A 39 -19.45 -18.33 -10.45
N SER A 40 -19.93 -19.11 -9.51
CA SER A 40 -21.35 -19.40 -9.37
C SER A 40 -21.73 -19.61 -7.91
N VAL A 41 -22.93 -19.18 -7.58
CA VAL A 41 -23.56 -19.41 -6.28
C VAL A 41 -24.82 -20.23 -6.51
N VAL A 42 -24.84 -21.44 -6.02
CA VAL A 42 -25.93 -22.40 -6.23
C VAL A 42 -26.57 -22.77 -4.89
N PRO A 43 -27.89 -22.69 -4.75
CA PRO A 43 -28.58 -23.18 -3.55
C PRO A 43 -28.21 -24.61 -3.24
N HIS A 44 -27.84 -24.90 -2.01
CA HIS A 44 -27.58 -26.25 -1.50
C HIS A 44 -28.85 -26.82 -0.83
N ASN A 45 -29.48 -25.99 -0.01
CA ASN A 45 -30.76 -26.26 0.64
C ASN A 45 -31.49 -24.93 0.92
N GLU A 46 -32.53 -24.93 1.75
CA GLU A 46 -33.31 -23.70 2.08
C GLU A 46 -32.50 -22.63 2.83
N GLN A 47 -31.36 -22.98 3.41
CA GLN A 47 -30.57 -22.09 4.29
C GLN A 47 -29.13 -21.89 3.82
N ASP A 48 -28.62 -22.74 2.94
CA ASP A 48 -27.21 -22.76 2.55
C ASP A 48 -27.04 -22.66 1.04
N VAL A 49 -25.89 -22.12 0.64
CA VAL A 49 -25.44 -22.03 -0.75
C VAL A 49 -24.06 -22.64 -0.93
N ASN A 50 -23.82 -23.27 -2.06
CA ASN A 50 -22.49 -23.65 -2.52
C ASN A 50 -21.94 -22.55 -3.40
N ILE A 51 -20.67 -22.21 -3.20
CA ILE A 51 -19.93 -21.25 -4.00
C ILE A 51 -18.86 -22.01 -4.78
N TYR A 52 -18.86 -21.85 -6.10
CA TYR A 52 -17.83 -22.41 -6.98
C TYR A 52 -17.07 -21.26 -7.61
N ILE A 53 -15.75 -21.26 -7.49
CA ILE A 53 -14.87 -20.27 -8.10
C ILE A 53 -13.81 -21.01 -8.90
N SER A 54 -13.70 -20.65 -10.18
CA SER A 54 -12.67 -21.17 -11.08
C SER A 54 -11.63 -20.08 -11.30
N ILE A 55 -10.38 -20.38 -11.01
CA ILE A 55 -9.27 -19.43 -11.08
C ILE A 55 -8.25 -19.92 -12.08
N GLU A 56 -7.79 -19.02 -12.93
CA GLU A 56 -6.60 -19.17 -13.74
C GLU A 56 -5.48 -18.38 -13.08
N GLU A 57 -4.50 -19.09 -12.50
CA GLU A 57 -3.46 -18.49 -11.68
C GLU A 57 -2.43 -17.73 -12.51
N GLY A 58 -2.21 -18.17 -13.75
CA GLY A 58 -1.15 -17.63 -14.59
C GLY A 58 0.24 -18.06 -14.13
N GLN A 59 1.22 -17.23 -14.44
CA GLN A 59 2.63 -17.48 -14.10
C GLN A 59 3.00 -16.76 -12.81
N LYS A 60 3.87 -17.40 -12.01
CA LYS A 60 4.47 -16.77 -10.84
C LYS A 60 5.65 -15.91 -11.26
N TYR A 61 5.68 -14.64 -10.78
CA TYR A 61 6.71 -13.68 -11.14
C TYR A 61 7.69 -13.39 -10.00
N TYR A 62 8.93 -13.05 -10.38
CA TYR A 62 10.03 -12.71 -9.50
C TYR A 62 10.66 -11.38 -9.91
N ILE A 63 11.21 -10.65 -8.95
CA ILE A 63 11.92 -9.41 -9.21
C ILE A 63 13.30 -9.72 -9.80
N ARG A 64 13.59 -9.21 -11.00
CA ARG A 64 14.88 -9.34 -11.66
C ARG A 64 15.79 -8.17 -11.36
N ASN A 65 15.28 -6.96 -11.41
CA ASN A 65 16.00 -5.73 -11.13
C ASN A 65 15.08 -4.69 -10.50
N ILE A 66 15.67 -3.81 -9.67
CA ILE A 66 14.99 -2.62 -9.12
C ILE A 66 15.90 -1.44 -9.39
N GLU A 67 15.40 -0.46 -10.13
CA GLU A 67 16.10 0.77 -10.47
C GLU A 67 15.34 1.98 -9.94
N TRP A 68 16.05 2.96 -9.40
CA TRP A 68 15.48 4.20 -8.91
C TRP A 68 15.84 5.33 -9.87
N VAL A 69 14.84 6.12 -10.26
CA VAL A 69 15.00 7.25 -11.19
C VAL A 69 14.40 8.49 -10.56
N GLY A 70 15.17 9.59 -10.56
CA GLY A 70 14.74 10.88 -10.01
C GLY A 70 15.05 11.10 -8.54
N ASN A 71 15.71 10.16 -7.86
CA ASN A 71 16.12 10.26 -6.46
C ASN A 71 17.42 11.07 -6.32
N THR A 72 17.29 12.39 -6.25
CA THR A 72 18.46 13.29 -6.10
C THR A 72 18.80 13.58 -4.65
N LEU A 73 17.82 13.48 -3.74
CA LEU A 73 17.97 13.79 -2.31
C LEU A 73 18.52 12.61 -1.50
N TYR A 74 18.08 11.41 -1.83
CA TYR A 74 18.46 10.22 -1.09
C TYR A 74 19.16 9.19 -1.97
N PRO A 75 20.30 8.62 -1.50
CA PRO A 75 21.00 7.57 -2.24
C PRO A 75 20.15 6.30 -2.40
N THR A 76 20.35 5.61 -3.51
CA THR A 76 19.68 4.34 -3.83
C THR A 76 19.76 3.31 -2.70
N ASP A 77 20.91 3.23 -2.00
CA ASP A 77 21.10 2.29 -0.90
C ASP A 77 20.15 2.53 0.29
N VAL A 78 19.82 3.80 0.56
CA VAL A 78 18.87 4.17 1.61
C VAL A 78 17.45 3.74 1.20
N LEU A 79 17.08 4.03 -0.05
CA LEU A 79 15.77 3.69 -0.60
C LEU A 79 15.56 2.16 -0.65
N ASN A 80 16.58 1.41 -1.07
CA ASN A 80 16.55 -0.05 -1.09
C ASN A 80 16.39 -0.67 0.32
N LYS A 81 17.03 -0.08 1.34
CA LYS A 81 16.86 -0.53 2.73
C LYS A 81 15.43 -0.34 3.24
N LEU A 82 14.79 0.75 2.86
CA LEU A 82 13.40 1.03 3.24
C LEU A 82 12.42 0.18 2.44
N LEU A 83 12.66 -0.01 1.15
CA LEU A 83 11.83 -0.84 0.29
C LEU A 83 11.78 -2.31 0.76
N GLN A 84 12.88 -2.82 1.31
CA GLN A 84 13.02 -4.20 1.82
C GLN A 84 12.69 -5.29 0.79
N MET A 85 12.80 -4.97 -0.48
CA MET A 85 12.65 -5.90 -1.60
C MET A 85 13.95 -5.93 -2.41
N LYS A 86 14.27 -7.08 -2.98
CA LYS A 86 15.51 -7.27 -3.73
C LYS A 86 15.33 -8.21 -4.91
N LYS A 87 16.32 -8.25 -5.76
CA LYS A 87 16.41 -9.21 -6.85
C LYS A 87 16.27 -10.65 -6.34
N GLY A 88 15.42 -11.43 -7.01
CA GLY A 88 15.09 -12.82 -6.68
C GLY A 88 13.89 -12.98 -5.75
N ASP A 89 13.40 -11.93 -5.12
CA ASP A 89 12.20 -11.99 -4.32
C ASP A 89 10.96 -12.22 -5.23
N VAL A 90 9.93 -12.81 -4.65
CA VAL A 90 8.64 -12.95 -5.33
C VAL A 90 8.05 -11.55 -5.55
N TYR A 91 7.55 -11.31 -6.77
CA TYR A 91 6.87 -10.05 -7.07
C TYR A 91 5.57 -9.94 -6.26
N ASN A 92 5.54 -9.04 -5.32
CA ASN A 92 4.40 -8.80 -4.45
C ASN A 92 4.03 -7.30 -4.51
N GLN A 93 2.99 -7.01 -5.29
CA GLN A 93 2.54 -5.63 -5.51
C GLN A 93 1.97 -4.99 -4.23
N THR A 94 1.30 -5.76 -3.39
CA THR A 94 0.75 -5.29 -2.12
C THR A 94 1.88 -4.84 -1.20
N LEU A 95 2.86 -5.73 -0.96
CA LEU A 95 4.04 -5.41 -0.15
C LEU A 95 4.81 -4.21 -0.72
N MET A 96 4.97 -4.14 -2.05
CA MET A 96 5.64 -3.01 -2.69
C MET A 96 4.93 -1.69 -2.38
N ASN A 97 3.61 -1.65 -2.49
CA ASN A 97 2.83 -0.44 -2.17
C ASN A 97 2.90 -0.08 -0.68
N GLU A 98 2.86 -1.07 0.21
CA GLU A 98 3.03 -0.87 1.65
C GLU A 98 4.38 -0.23 1.95
N ARG A 99 5.47 -0.81 1.44
CA ARG A 99 6.84 -0.32 1.64
C ARG A 99 7.12 1.03 0.97
N LEU A 100 6.41 1.37 -0.10
CA LEU A 100 6.55 2.66 -0.75
C LEU A 100 5.75 3.77 -0.06
N MET A 101 4.53 3.48 0.46
CA MET A 101 3.57 4.54 0.81
C MET A 101 2.88 4.38 2.16
N THR A 102 2.64 3.16 2.65
CA THR A 102 1.68 2.91 3.76
C THR A 102 2.36 2.72 5.11
N ASP A 103 3.45 1.99 5.16
CA ASP A 103 4.18 1.68 6.39
C ASP A 103 4.75 2.94 7.06
N GLU A 104 4.94 2.90 8.39
CA GLU A 104 5.55 4.00 9.12
C GLU A 104 6.94 4.35 8.60
N ASP A 105 7.72 3.34 8.23
CA ASP A 105 9.06 3.45 7.64
C ASP A 105 9.05 3.39 6.11
N ALA A 106 7.90 3.63 5.46
CA ALA A 106 7.79 3.66 4.01
C ALA A 106 8.70 4.72 3.37
N VAL A 107 9.14 4.43 2.15
CA VAL A 107 9.99 5.37 1.38
C VAL A 107 9.34 6.75 1.26
N GLY A 108 8.03 6.81 1.00
CA GLY A 108 7.27 8.07 0.93
C GLY A 108 7.34 8.89 2.23
N ASN A 109 7.32 8.22 3.39
CA ASN A 109 7.40 8.90 4.67
C ASN A 109 8.78 9.54 4.92
N LEU A 110 9.87 8.98 4.37
CA LEU A 110 11.18 9.63 4.39
C LEU A 110 11.11 11.02 3.73
N TYR A 111 10.41 11.14 2.61
CA TYR A 111 10.21 12.41 1.93
C TYR A 111 9.25 13.34 2.68
N TYR A 112 8.09 12.82 3.12
CA TYR A 112 7.09 13.60 3.86
C TYR A 112 7.62 14.17 5.18
N ASN A 113 8.41 13.40 5.93
CA ASN A 113 8.98 13.84 7.20
C ASN A 113 10.07 14.91 7.05
N ASN A 114 10.59 15.08 5.84
CA ASN A 114 11.55 16.11 5.48
C ASN A 114 10.95 17.26 4.66
N GLY A 115 9.62 17.41 4.67
CA GLY A 115 8.91 18.53 4.05
C GLY A 115 8.57 18.34 2.57
N TYR A 116 8.89 17.22 1.95
CA TYR A 116 8.60 16.97 0.53
C TYR A 116 7.19 16.39 0.35
N VAL A 117 6.18 17.15 0.75
CA VAL A 117 4.75 16.75 0.73
C VAL A 117 4.18 16.56 -0.68
N PHE A 118 4.84 17.07 -1.70
CA PHE A 118 4.46 16.92 -3.09
C PHE A 118 5.24 15.80 -3.80
N SER A 119 6.06 15.06 -3.04
CA SER A 119 6.78 13.91 -3.61
C SER A 119 5.81 12.82 -4.04
N ARG A 120 6.17 12.13 -5.11
CA ARG A 120 5.44 10.99 -5.64
C ARG A 120 6.41 9.91 -6.07
N ILE A 121 6.05 8.67 -5.81
CA ILE A 121 6.80 7.49 -6.19
C ILE A 121 5.88 6.62 -7.04
N ASP A 122 6.24 6.44 -8.30
CA ASP A 122 5.48 5.64 -9.25
C ASP A 122 6.30 4.37 -9.61
N PRO A 123 5.94 3.20 -9.09
CA PRO A 123 6.56 1.95 -9.52
C PRO A 123 6.08 1.57 -10.92
N VAL A 124 7.02 1.33 -11.83
CA VAL A 124 6.75 0.98 -13.22
C VAL A 124 7.44 -0.34 -13.55
N GLU A 125 6.69 -1.27 -14.12
CA GLU A 125 7.24 -2.48 -14.71
C GLU A 125 7.77 -2.14 -16.10
N THR A 126 9.09 -2.21 -16.27
CA THR A 126 9.73 -1.78 -17.52
C THR A 126 9.97 -2.93 -18.49
N ASN A 127 10.21 -4.13 -17.98
CA ASN A 127 10.47 -5.28 -18.83
C ASN A 127 10.08 -6.59 -18.12
N ILE A 128 9.51 -7.52 -18.89
CA ILE A 128 9.16 -8.85 -18.42
C ILE A 128 9.86 -9.86 -19.31
N VAL A 129 10.70 -10.70 -18.72
CA VAL A 129 11.44 -11.76 -19.42
C VAL A 129 11.17 -13.08 -18.72
N GLY A 130 10.35 -13.92 -19.38
CA GLY A 130 9.91 -15.18 -18.77
C GLY A 130 9.09 -14.91 -17.50
N ASP A 131 9.57 -15.38 -16.37
CA ASP A 131 8.99 -15.24 -15.03
C ASP A 131 9.56 -14.05 -14.23
N SER A 132 10.33 -13.18 -14.87
CA SER A 132 11.11 -12.16 -14.18
C SER A 132 10.74 -10.75 -14.63
N ILE A 133 10.56 -9.84 -13.67
CA ILE A 133 10.12 -8.46 -13.87
C ILE A 133 11.22 -7.49 -13.47
N ASP A 134 11.48 -6.49 -14.31
CA ASP A 134 12.28 -5.31 -13.98
C ASP A 134 11.37 -4.19 -13.49
N LEU A 135 11.73 -3.61 -12.36
CA LEU A 135 11.00 -2.52 -11.72
C LEU A 135 11.82 -1.23 -11.80
N GLU A 136 11.18 -0.15 -12.25
CA GLU A 136 11.72 1.20 -12.21
C GLU A 136 10.87 2.04 -11.25
N MET A 137 11.47 2.48 -10.15
CA MET A 137 10.85 3.34 -9.15
C MET A 137 11.09 4.80 -9.54
N ARG A 138 10.10 5.41 -10.17
CA ARG A 138 10.18 6.81 -10.61
C ARG A 138 9.79 7.73 -9.48
N ILE A 139 10.74 8.57 -9.06
CA ILE A 139 10.52 9.55 -7.99
C ILE A 139 10.43 10.96 -8.59
N PHE A 140 9.36 11.64 -8.24
CA PHE A 140 9.25 13.08 -8.36
C PHE A 140 9.33 13.67 -6.95
N GLU A 141 10.44 14.32 -6.59
CA GLU A 141 10.69 14.79 -5.22
C GLU A 141 9.89 16.05 -4.89
N GLY A 142 9.66 16.91 -5.89
CA GLY A 142 8.91 18.15 -5.73
C GLY A 142 9.60 19.19 -4.85
N PRO A 143 8.95 20.34 -4.59
CA PRO A 143 9.48 21.37 -3.71
C PRO A 143 9.27 21.01 -2.24
N GLN A 144 10.18 21.48 -1.39
CA GLN A 144 10.07 21.36 0.05
C GLN A 144 9.02 22.35 0.61
N ALA A 145 8.10 21.87 1.43
CA ALA A 145 7.04 22.65 2.04
C ALA A 145 7.33 23.01 3.50
N ARG A 146 6.98 24.24 3.88
CA ARG A 146 6.99 24.72 5.27
C ARG A 146 5.57 25.03 5.72
N ILE A 147 5.34 24.88 7.03
CA ILE A 147 4.06 25.22 7.65
C ILE A 147 3.90 26.73 7.63
N SER A 148 2.94 27.24 6.90
CA SER A 148 2.62 28.67 6.85
C SER A 148 1.80 29.06 8.09
N HIS A 149 0.73 28.33 8.38
CA HIS A 149 -0.19 28.62 9.48
C HIS A 149 -0.70 27.33 10.11
N VAL A 150 -0.96 27.39 11.41
CA VAL A 150 -1.70 26.38 12.16
C VAL A 150 -3.01 27.01 12.63
N ARG A 151 -4.15 26.52 12.15
CA ARG A 151 -5.46 26.94 12.58
C ARG A 151 -6.00 25.94 13.59
N ILE A 152 -6.47 26.45 14.74
CA ILE A 152 -7.10 25.66 15.78
C ILE A 152 -8.58 26.00 15.79
N SER A 153 -9.46 24.99 15.86
CA SER A 153 -10.91 25.15 15.93
C SER A 153 -11.51 24.10 16.87
N GLY A 154 -12.70 24.38 17.45
CA GLY A 154 -13.37 23.47 18.38
C GLY A 154 -12.82 23.49 19.81
N ASN A 155 -12.04 24.49 20.15
CA ASN A 155 -11.40 24.64 21.47
C ASN A 155 -12.26 25.43 22.48
N ASP A 156 -13.56 25.08 22.62
CA ASP A 156 -14.52 25.81 23.46
C ASP A 156 -14.18 25.81 24.96
N ARG A 157 -13.38 24.85 25.42
CA ARG A 157 -13.04 24.67 26.84
C ARG A 157 -11.57 24.94 27.18
N VAL A 158 -10.70 25.06 26.18
CA VAL A 158 -9.27 25.23 26.36
C VAL A 158 -8.78 26.45 25.60
N TYR A 159 -8.00 27.31 26.24
CA TYR A 159 -7.41 28.46 25.57
C TYR A 159 -6.45 28.02 24.44
N GLU A 160 -6.50 28.71 23.31
CA GLU A 160 -5.69 28.42 22.14
C GLU A 160 -4.18 28.37 22.41
N ASN A 161 -3.67 29.25 23.28
CA ASN A 161 -2.27 29.31 23.67
C ASN A 161 -1.78 28.04 24.37
N VAL A 162 -2.65 27.36 25.13
CA VAL A 162 -2.33 26.09 25.77
C VAL A 162 -2.15 24.99 24.70
N ILE A 163 -3.07 24.93 23.74
CA ILE A 163 -2.99 23.97 22.64
C ILE A 163 -1.75 24.24 21.79
N ARG A 164 -1.50 25.51 21.43
CA ARG A 164 -0.33 25.87 20.61
C ARG A 164 1.00 25.49 21.25
N ARG A 165 1.09 25.51 22.58
CA ARG A 165 2.30 25.12 23.27
C ARG A 165 2.63 23.64 23.15
N GLU A 166 1.60 22.81 23.06
CA GLU A 166 1.72 21.34 22.95
C GLU A 166 1.94 20.87 21.50
N LEU A 167 1.72 21.75 20.51
CA LEU A 167 1.93 21.40 19.11
C LEU A 167 3.42 21.26 18.78
N ARG A 168 3.78 20.14 18.18
CA ARG A 168 5.13 19.89 17.68
C ARG A 168 5.41 20.70 16.40
N ASN A 169 4.41 20.83 15.53
CA ASN A 169 4.49 21.59 14.29
C ASN A 169 4.17 23.07 14.52
N LYS A 170 5.09 23.96 14.17
CA LYS A 170 4.94 25.42 14.31
C LYS A 170 5.02 26.11 12.94
N PRO A 171 4.39 27.30 12.79
CA PRO A 171 4.62 28.11 11.60
C PRO A 171 6.11 28.37 11.36
N GLY A 172 6.58 28.15 10.12
CA GLY A 172 7.99 28.24 9.72
C GLY A 172 8.75 26.92 9.72
N ASP A 173 8.28 25.91 10.47
CA ASP A 173 8.91 24.59 10.49
C ASP A 173 8.71 23.86 9.13
N LEU A 174 9.60 22.94 8.84
CA LEU A 174 9.37 21.99 7.76
C LEU A 174 8.18 21.10 8.10
N PHE A 175 7.37 20.79 7.11
CA PHE A 175 6.30 19.80 7.30
C PHE A 175 6.90 18.45 7.67
N SER A 176 6.34 17.79 8.68
CA SER A 176 6.67 16.43 9.04
C SER A 176 5.36 15.68 9.36
N ARG A 177 5.17 14.53 8.73
CA ARG A 177 4.01 13.67 9.00
C ARG A 177 4.10 13.04 10.38
N GLU A 178 5.30 12.66 10.81
CA GLU A 178 5.55 12.07 12.14
C GLU A 178 5.24 13.05 13.28
N ALA A 179 5.32 14.36 13.01
CA ALA A 179 5.05 15.39 14.03
C ALA A 179 3.56 15.78 14.12
N LEU A 180 2.67 15.20 13.28
CA LEU A 180 1.22 15.36 13.35
C LEU A 180 0.61 14.41 14.35
#